data_e98f288adb7c39a3669836cd439f9777
#
_entry.id   e98f288adb7c39a3669836cd439f9777
#
_cell.length_a   1.000
_cell.length_b   1.000
_cell.length_c   1.000
_cell.angle_alpha   90.00
_cell.angle_beta   90.00
_cell.angle_gamma   90.00
#
_symmetry.space_group_name_H-M   'P 1'
#
loop_
_entity.id
_entity.type
_entity.pdbx_description
1 polymer ?
#
loop_
_entity_poly.entity_id
_entity_poly.type
_entity_poly.pdbx_seq_one_letter_code
_entity_poly.pdbx_strand_id
1 'polypeptide(L)'
;VELDGTNSSDQMSIKKNKIKFHSNHAGGILGGISSGQEIIFRYVVKPTSSVLSEKSTVTKNMKNSKVRTVGRHDPCVGIRAVPVGIAMTNFVIADLLMISRSKLF
;
A
#
# COMPACT_ATOMS: atom_id res chain seq x y z
N VAL A 1 -6.36 -3.58 -9.51
CA VAL A 1 -5.85 -3.42 -10.89
C VAL A 1 -6.20 -4.64 -11.77
N GLU A 2 -6.46 -5.81 -11.17
CA GLU A 2 -6.78 -7.05 -11.88
C GLU A 2 -8.29 -7.30 -12.03
N LEU A 3 -9.12 -6.52 -11.34
CA LEU A 3 -10.58 -6.63 -11.38
C LEU A 3 -11.20 -5.51 -12.21
N ASP A 4 -12.21 -5.86 -12.99
CA ASP A 4 -13.08 -4.89 -13.66
C ASP A 4 -14.13 -4.33 -12.68
N GLY A 5 -14.80 -3.25 -13.08
CA GLY A 5 -15.80 -2.59 -12.24
C GLY A 5 -17.01 -3.48 -11.87
N THR A 6 -17.30 -4.47 -12.70
CA THR A 6 -18.43 -5.40 -12.49
C THR A 6 -18.13 -6.42 -11.39
N ASN A 7 -16.87 -6.85 -11.29
CA ASN A 7 -16.43 -7.90 -10.38
C ASN A 7 -15.76 -7.36 -9.12
N SER A 8 -15.57 -6.04 -9.01
CA SER A 8 -14.85 -5.42 -7.89
C SER A 8 -15.70 -5.22 -6.63
N SER A 9 -17.03 -5.28 -6.73
CA SER A 9 -17.92 -5.07 -5.59
C SER A 9 -18.01 -6.27 -4.67
N ASP A 10 -17.91 -6.04 -3.36
CA ASP A 10 -18.07 -7.09 -2.35
C ASP A 10 -19.54 -7.37 -2.10
N GLN A 11 -20.00 -8.55 -2.48
CA GLN A 11 -21.37 -8.98 -2.27
C GLN A 11 -21.57 -9.55 -0.88
N MET A 12 -22.79 -9.40 -0.33
CA MET A 12 -23.17 -9.86 0.99
C MET A 12 -24.40 -10.74 0.95
N SER A 13 -24.49 -11.66 1.90
CA SER A 13 -25.70 -12.45 2.15
C SER A 13 -25.93 -12.65 3.65
N ILE A 14 -27.15 -13.01 4.02
CA ILE A 14 -27.47 -13.39 5.40
C ILE A 14 -27.35 -14.92 5.54
N LYS A 15 -26.50 -15.36 6.47
CA LYS A 15 -26.39 -16.77 6.85
C LYS A 15 -26.47 -16.90 8.38
N LYS A 16 -27.41 -17.69 8.87
CA LYS A 16 -27.63 -17.91 10.31
C LYS A 16 -27.78 -16.57 11.10
N ASN A 17 -28.56 -15.66 10.56
CA ASN A 17 -28.82 -14.34 11.13
C ASN A 17 -27.56 -13.44 11.29
N LYS A 18 -26.52 -13.72 10.51
CA LYS A 18 -25.28 -12.92 10.45
C LYS A 18 -24.98 -12.55 9.00
N ILE A 19 -24.42 -11.34 8.81
CA ILE A 19 -23.94 -10.90 7.50
C ILE A 19 -22.69 -11.70 7.16
N LYS A 20 -22.69 -12.28 5.97
CA LYS A 20 -21.52 -12.94 5.39
C LYS A 20 -21.15 -12.22 4.10
N PHE A 21 -19.92 -11.77 4.02
CA PHE A 21 -19.32 -11.26 2.78
C PHE A 21 -18.81 -12.42 1.93
N HIS A 22 -18.91 -12.29 0.61
CA HIS A 22 -18.45 -13.28 -0.36
C HIS A 22 -17.02 -13.00 -0.83
N SER A 23 -16.57 -11.76 -0.71
CA SER A 23 -15.23 -11.29 -1.08
C SER A 23 -14.79 -10.15 -0.15
N ASN A 24 -13.54 -9.72 -0.28
CA ASN A 24 -12.99 -8.57 0.43
C ASN A 24 -12.11 -7.74 -0.51
N HIS A 25 -12.66 -7.37 -1.67
CA HIS A 25 -11.93 -6.58 -2.68
C HIS A 25 -11.66 -5.16 -2.21
N ALA A 26 -12.58 -4.60 -1.39
CA ALA A 26 -12.40 -3.30 -0.76
C ALA A 26 -11.36 -3.29 0.38
N GLY A 27 -10.82 -4.46 0.76
CA GLY A 27 -9.83 -4.55 1.81
C GLY A 27 -10.34 -4.16 3.21
N GLY A 28 -11.62 -4.39 3.49
CA GLY A 28 -12.24 -4.11 4.79
C GLY A 28 -12.60 -2.65 5.05
N ILE A 29 -12.33 -1.74 4.12
CA ILE A 29 -12.67 -0.31 4.22
C ILE A 29 -13.38 0.12 2.95
N LEU A 30 -14.59 0.65 3.08
CA LEU A 30 -15.41 1.15 1.99
C LEU A 30 -15.86 2.58 2.29
N GLY A 31 -15.54 3.52 1.41
CA GLY A 31 -15.88 4.93 1.62
C GLY A 31 -15.27 5.54 2.89
N GLY A 32 -14.12 5.05 3.34
CA GLY A 32 -13.44 5.51 4.57
C GLY A 32 -13.99 4.89 5.86
N ILE A 33 -14.95 3.96 5.77
CA ILE A 33 -15.58 3.30 6.93
C ILE A 33 -15.22 1.81 6.89
N SER A 34 -14.88 1.24 8.06
CA SER A 34 -14.61 -0.20 8.17
C SER A 34 -15.89 -1.00 7.94
N SER A 35 -15.81 -2.04 7.10
CA SER A 35 -16.92 -2.96 6.82
C SER A 35 -17.14 -4.03 7.89
N GLY A 36 -16.24 -4.15 8.85
CA GLY A 36 -16.18 -5.24 9.82
C GLY A 36 -15.44 -6.49 9.31
N GLN A 37 -14.96 -6.47 8.07
CA GLN A 37 -14.03 -7.46 7.53
C GLN A 37 -12.59 -7.17 7.96
N GLU A 38 -11.70 -8.11 7.69
CA GLU A 38 -10.26 -7.91 7.87
C GLU A 38 -9.77 -6.73 7.03
N ILE A 39 -9.00 -5.83 7.65
CA ILE A 39 -8.40 -4.70 6.93
C ILE A 39 -7.13 -5.20 6.24
N ILE A 40 -7.17 -5.18 4.92
CA ILE A 40 -6.06 -5.62 4.05
C ILE A 40 -5.70 -4.48 3.11
N PHE A 41 -4.45 -4.06 3.17
CA PHE A 41 -3.90 -3.13 2.17
C PHE A 41 -2.54 -3.59 1.68
N ARG A 42 -2.20 -3.18 0.47
CA ARG A 42 -0.92 -3.48 -0.15
C ARG A 42 -0.34 -2.19 -0.69
N TYR A 43 0.96 -2.05 -0.58
CA TYR A 43 1.68 -0.95 -1.20
C TYR A 43 2.88 -1.47 -1.97
N VAL A 44 3.24 -0.75 -3.01
CA VAL A 44 4.35 -1.10 -3.88
C VAL A 44 5.46 -0.09 -3.65
N VAL A 45 6.67 -0.59 -3.44
CA VAL A 45 7.85 0.24 -3.27
C VAL A 45 8.59 0.30 -4.59
N LYS A 46 8.77 1.51 -5.11
CA LYS A 46 9.57 1.73 -6.31
C LYS A 46 11.01 1.26 -6.05
N PRO A 47 11.63 0.49 -6.95
CA PRO A 47 13.02 0.13 -6.84
C PRO A 47 13.92 1.36 -6.74
N THR A 48 15.04 1.22 -6.03
CA THR A 48 16.04 2.29 -5.93
C THR A 48 16.54 2.68 -7.32
N SER A 49 16.66 3.98 -7.57
CA SER A 49 17.18 4.51 -8.83
C SER A 49 18.70 4.30 -8.99
N SER A 50 19.39 4.06 -7.88
CA SER A 50 20.83 3.84 -7.83
C SER A 50 21.20 2.42 -8.25
N VAL A 51 21.23 2.18 -9.55
CA VAL A 51 21.61 0.89 -10.13
C VAL A 51 23.06 0.97 -10.62
N LEU A 52 23.85 -0.05 -10.31
CA LEU A 52 25.28 -0.11 -10.69
C LEU A 52 25.52 -0.36 -12.19
N SER A 53 24.47 -0.66 -12.96
CA SER A 53 24.56 -0.82 -14.40
C SER A 53 24.73 0.53 -15.11
N GLU A 54 25.47 0.55 -16.21
CA GLU A 54 25.55 1.73 -17.07
C GLU A 54 24.19 2.12 -17.63
N LYS A 55 23.92 3.41 -17.62
CA LYS A 55 22.73 4.02 -18.20
C LYS A 55 23.12 5.03 -19.26
N SER A 56 22.42 5.03 -20.38
CA SER A 56 22.56 6.06 -21.41
C SER A 56 22.01 7.39 -20.90
N THR A 57 22.73 8.46 -21.15
CA THR A 57 22.39 9.82 -20.76
C THR A 57 22.94 10.82 -21.77
N VAL A 58 22.71 12.10 -21.53
CA VAL A 58 23.26 13.20 -22.35
C VAL A 58 24.09 14.14 -21.47
N THR A 59 25.14 14.69 -22.06
CA THR A 59 25.95 15.73 -21.41
C THR A 59 25.27 17.08 -21.52
N LYS A 60 25.74 18.08 -20.74
CA LYS A 60 25.30 19.48 -20.86
C LYS A 60 25.51 20.03 -22.28
N ASN A 61 26.45 19.48 -23.04
CA ASN A 61 26.74 19.89 -24.40
C ASN A 61 25.95 19.10 -25.45
N MET A 62 24.80 18.53 -25.08
CA MET A 62 23.90 17.79 -25.97
C MET A 62 24.57 16.61 -26.69
N LYS A 63 25.52 15.94 -26.06
CA LYS A 63 26.17 14.75 -26.61
C LYS A 63 25.78 13.50 -25.85
N ASN A 64 25.61 12.37 -26.54
CA ASN A 64 25.33 11.09 -25.90
C ASN A 64 26.48 10.70 -24.96
N SER A 65 26.13 10.19 -23.80
CA SER A 65 27.08 9.76 -22.79
C SER A 65 26.53 8.57 -22.02
N LYS A 66 27.34 8.00 -21.16
CA LYS A 66 26.97 6.94 -20.24
C LYS A 66 27.28 7.38 -18.82
N VAL A 67 26.41 7.02 -17.89
CA VAL A 67 26.61 7.25 -16.46
C VAL A 67 26.48 5.91 -15.72
N ARG A 68 27.30 5.74 -14.71
CA ARG A 68 27.22 4.62 -13.77
C ARG A 68 27.24 5.19 -12.35
N THR A 69 26.28 4.77 -11.54
CA THR A 69 26.27 5.13 -10.12
C THR A 69 27.33 4.28 -9.41
N VAL A 70 28.18 4.94 -8.61
CA VAL A 70 29.20 4.29 -7.80
C VAL A 70 28.93 4.59 -6.34
N GLY A 71 28.99 3.58 -5.49
CA GLY A 71 28.78 3.71 -4.04
C GLY A 71 28.01 2.55 -3.45
N ARG A 72 27.86 2.57 -2.13
CA ARG A 72 27.05 1.62 -1.38
C ARG A 72 25.61 2.09 -1.39
N HIS A 73 24.71 1.28 -1.93
CA HIS A 73 23.26 1.54 -1.94
C HIS A 73 22.51 0.32 -1.42
N ASP A 74 21.40 0.54 -0.72
CA ASP A 74 20.53 -0.55 -0.29
C ASP A 74 19.85 -1.19 -1.52
N PRO A 75 19.94 -2.51 -1.69
CA PRO A 75 19.39 -3.20 -2.87
C PRO A 75 17.87 -3.16 -2.91
N CYS A 76 17.20 -3.12 -1.76
CA CYS A 76 15.76 -3.08 -1.65
C CYS A 76 15.33 -2.37 -0.37
N VAL A 77 14.64 -1.25 -0.51
CA VAL A 77 14.07 -0.52 0.63
C VAL A 77 12.72 -1.11 1.09
N GLY A 78 12.09 -1.95 0.26
CA GLY A 78 10.80 -2.60 0.54
C GLY A 78 10.84 -3.47 1.80
N ILE A 79 11.94 -4.19 2.03
CA ILE A 79 12.12 -5.04 3.22
C ILE A 79 12.01 -4.21 4.50
N ARG A 80 12.65 -3.04 4.55
CA ARG A 80 12.59 -2.13 5.69
C ARG A 80 11.27 -1.37 5.78
N ALA A 81 10.56 -1.21 4.68
CA ALA A 81 9.26 -0.55 4.65
C ALA A 81 8.17 -1.38 5.36
N VAL A 82 8.31 -2.70 5.44
CA VAL A 82 7.31 -3.57 6.08
C VAL A 82 7.09 -3.21 7.56
N PRO A 83 8.10 -3.24 8.44
CA PRO A 83 7.89 -2.87 9.85
C PRO A 83 7.47 -1.41 10.03
N VAL A 84 7.91 -0.51 9.16
CA VAL A 84 7.47 0.89 9.17
C VAL A 84 5.99 0.99 8.81
N GLY A 85 5.54 0.28 7.77
CA GLY A 85 4.14 0.22 7.38
C GLY A 85 3.25 -0.33 8.50
N ILE A 86 3.67 -1.40 9.17
CA ILE A 86 2.97 -1.98 10.32
C ILE A 86 2.87 -0.95 11.45
N ALA A 87 3.96 -0.32 11.83
CA ALA A 87 3.99 0.66 12.93
C ALA A 87 3.08 1.86 12.64
N MET A 88 3.16 2.43 11.43
CA MET A 88 2.32 3.57 11.04
C MET A 88 0.84 3.21 10.98
N THR A 89 0.50 2.03 10.49
CA THR A 89 -0.88 1.55 10.48
C THR A 89 -1.44 1.42 11.89
N ASN A 90 -0.70 0.78 12.79
CA ASN A 90 -1.11 0.63 14.18
C ASN A 90 -1.27 1.99 14.88
N PHE A 91 -0.39 2.94 14.58
CA PHE A 91 -0.47 4.30 15.13
C PHE A 91 -1.75 5.01 14.69
N VAL A 92 -2.07 4.98 13.40
CA VAL A 92 -3.29 5.59 12.85
C VAL A 92 -4.56 4.93 13.41
N ILE A 93 -4.59 3.60 13.48
CA ILE A 93 -5.74 2.88 14.03
C ILE A 93 -5.95 3.19 15.51
N ALA A 94 -4.87 3.27 16.30
CA ALA A 94 -4.94 3.63 17.71
C ALA A 94 -5.49 5.05 17.91
N ASP A 95 -5.03 6.01 17.12
CA ASP A 95 -5.52 7.38 17.17
C ASP A 95 -7.02 7.48 16.84
N LEU A 96 -7.44 6.85 15.74
CA LEU A 96 -8.86 6.79 15.36
C LEU A 96 -9.74 6.10 16.40
N LEU A 97 -9.23 5.04 17.05
CA LEU A 97 -9.93 4.35 18.12
C LEU A 97 -10.11 5.25 19.35
N MET A 98 -9.09 6.00 19.73
CA MET A 98 -9.17 6.96 20.83
C MET A 98 -10.18 8.07 20.54
N ILE A 99 -10.16 8.64 19.33
CA ILE A 99 -11.13 9.65 18.88
C ILE A 99 -12.56 9.08 18.91
N SER A 100 -12.76 7.85 18.42
CA SER A 100 -14.06 7.20 18.42
C SER A 100 -14.59 7.02 19.85
N ARG A 101 -13.75 6.57 20.77
CA ARG A 101 -14.13 6.36 22.18
C ARG A 101 -14.42 7.67 22.90
N SER A 102 -13.72 8.76 22.58
CA SER A 102 -13.96 10.08 23.20
C SER A 102 -15.30 10.70 22.81
N LYS A 103 -15.93 10.26 21.73
CA LYS A 103 -17.24 10.74 21.26
C LYS A 103 -18.43 9.95 21.84
N LEU A 104 -18.18 8.95 22.65
CA LEU A 104 -19.21 8.11 23.28
C LEU A 104 -19.63 8.60 24.69
N PHE A 105 -19.16 9.80 25.09
CA PHE A 105 -19.53 10.46 26.35
C PHE A 105 -20.11 11.85 26.08
#